data_24d7304420418599be00a18138f8cf0f
#
_entry.id   24d7304420418599be00a18138f8cf0f
#
_cell.length_a   1.000
_cell.length_b   1.000
_cell.length_c   1.000
_cell.angle_alpha   90.00
_cell.angle_beta   90.00
_cell.angle_gamma   90.00
#
_symmetry.space_group_name_H-M   'P 1'
#
loop_
_entity.id
_entity.type
_entity.pdbx_description
1 polymer ?
#
loop_
_entity_poly.entity_id
_entity_poly.type
_entity_poly.pdbx_seq_one_letter_code
_entity_poly.pdbx_strand_id
1 'polypeptide(L)'
;MNTVEEMTLAFKESTQIFPDRSRLMIGGTEMAFHCDKFNTRICKNLEDVLGVEEGGELLRASAEQTTHAFLTQFLDDGDRKAQFEALSPQERLQTIFGIFKVLAYGALEIVELNEEKGVFRSASTYLSEGWRENQKRWRWVDREDPACHDIRGHLSAAMALAFDKPVGSYDLVETKCRAMGQDACEFVAEVI
;
A
#
# COMPACT_ATOMS: atom_id res chain seq x y z
N MET A 1 9.95 -6.10 22.95
CA MET A 1 9.44 -5.52 21.67
C MET A 1 8.41 -4.48 22.03
N ASN A 2 8.25 -3.43 21.25
CA ASN A 2 7.11 -2.52 21.43
C ASN A 2 5.89 -3.11 20.69
N THR A 3 4.69 -2.59 20.97
CA THR A 3 3.44 -3.13 20.38
C THR A 3 3.46 -3.12 18.85
N VAL A 4 4.09 -2.14 18.20
CA VAL A 4 4.25 -2.05 16.73
C VAL A 4 5.04 -3.24 16.19
N GLU A 5 6.16 -3.58 16.84
CA GLU A 5 7.00 -4.72 16.46
C GLU A 5 6.28 -6.05 16.68
N GLU A 6 5.56 -6.18 17.78
CA GLU A 6 4.78 -7.39 18.12
C GLU A 6 3.67 -7.63 17.09
N MET A 7 2.91 -6.61 16.72
CA MET A 7 1.85 -6.72 15.71
C MET A 7 2.40 -7.03 14.31
N THR A 8 3.52 -6.41 13.93
CA THR A 8 4.20 -6.70 12.67
C THR A 8 4.71 -8.15 12.62
N LEU A 9 5.26 -8.65 13.75
CA LEU A 9 5.70 -10.02 13.86
C LEU A 9 4.51 -10.99 13.80
N ALA A 10 3.42 -10.71 14.54
CA ALA A 10 2.21 -11.52 14.50
C ALA A 10 1.62 -11.63 13.09
N PHE A 11 1.65 -10.54 12.32
CA PHE A 11 1.24 -10.57 10.92
C PHE A 11 2.15 -11.49 10.08
N LYS A 12 3.46 -11.36 10.21
CA LYS A 12 4.43 -12.23 9.50
C LYS A 12 4.24 -13.71 9.86
N GLU A 13 4.02 -14.02 11.13
CA GLU A 13 3.84 -15.38 11.62
C GLU A 13 2.47 -15.98 11.26
N SER A 14 1.49 -15.15 10.90
CA SER A 14 0.18 -15.60 10.42
C SER A 14 0.22 -16.22 9.01
N THR A 15 1.39 -16.24 8.36
CA THR A 15 1.56 -16.84 7.02
C THR A 15 1.44 -18.36 7.10
N GLN A 16 0.48 -18.92 6.34
CA GLN A 16 0.22 -20.36 6.26
C GLN A 16 0.19 -20.80 4.78
N ILE A 17 0.95 -21.80 4.46
CA ILE A 17 1.02 -22.36 3.10
C ILE A 17 0.43 -23.78 3.14
N PHE A 18 -0.54 -24.03 2.25
CA PHE A 18 -1.22 -25.31 2.07
C PHE A 18 -0.95 -25.85 0.64
N PRO A 19 0.20 -26.48 0.38
CA PRO A 19 0.60 -26.89 -0.97
C PRO A 19 -0.37 -27.87 -1.62
N ASP A 20 -0.92 -28.81 -0.83
CA ASP A 20 -1.92 -29.80 -1.23
C ASP A 20 -3.25 -29.20 -1.69
N ARG A 21 -3.56 -27.97 -1.26
CA ARG A 21 -4.75 -27.19 -1.61
C ARG A 21 -4.44 -26.01 -2.51
N SER A 22 -3.18 -25.81 -2.89
CA SER A 22 -2.70 -24.62 -3.64
C SER A 22 -3.15 -23.29 -3.02
N ARG A 23 -3.12 -23.18 -1.67
CA ARG A 23 -3.55 -22.00 -0.93
C ARG A 23 -2.42 -21.42 -0.11
N LEU A 24 -2.40 -20.09 -0.06
CA LEU A 24 -1.58 -19.28 0.83
C LEU A 24 -2.51 -18.36 1.63
N MET A 25 -2.34 -18.33 2.94
CA MET A 25 -3.09 -17.44 3.83
C MET A 25 -2.11 -16.50 4.53
N ILE A 26 -2.42 -15.22 4.60
CA ILE A 26 -1.67 -14.23 5.39
C ILE A 26 -2.70 -13.35 6.12
N GLY A 27 -2.57 -13.19 7.43
CA GLY A 27 -3.50 -12.39 8.23
C GLY A 27 -4.96 -12.87 8.13
N GLY A 28 -5.18 -14.17 7.92
CA GLY A 28 -6.53 -14.74 7.75
C GLY A 28 -7.12 -14.57 6.34
N THR A 29 -6.42 -13.90 5.43
CA THR A 29 -6.87 -13.66 4.04
C THR A 29 -6.15 -14.59 3.07
N GLU A 30 -6.88 -15.14 2.10
CA GLU A 30 -6.30 -15.93 1.00
C GLU A 30 -5.57 -15.01 0.03
N MET A 31 -4.31 -15.30 -0.23
CA MET A 31 -3.41 -14.48 -1.04
C MET A 31 -2.94 -15.24 -2.27
N ALA A 32 -2.68 -14.51 -3.35
CA ALA A 32 -1.94 -15.01 -4.51
C ALA A 32 -0.75 -14.08 -4.76
N PHE A 33 0.44 -14.65 -4.94
CA PHE A 33 1.61 -13.86 -5.28
C PHE A 33 1.64 -13.55 -6.78
N HIS A 34 1.71 -12.26 -7.09
CA HIS A 34 2.01 -11.80 -8.43
C HIS A 34 3.37 -11.09 -8.42
N CYS A 35 4.15 -11.26 -9.49
CA CYS A 35 5.40 -10.52 -9.63
C CYS A 35 5.14 -9.06 -10.04
N ASP A 36 6.11 -8.21 -9.77
CA ASP A 36 6.13 -6.80 -10.17
C ASP A 36 5.80 -6.58 -11.65
N LYS A 37 6.29 -7.47 -12.53
CA LYS A 37 6.03 -7.42 -13.98
C LYS A 37 4.54 -7.59 -14.31
N PHE A 38 3.86 -8.52 -13.66
CA PHE A 38 2.45 -8.75 -13.85
C PHE A 38 1.63 -7.55 -13.37
N ASN A 39 1.89 -7.09 -12.14
CA ASN A 39 1.17 -5.95 -11.57
C ASN A 39 1.39 -4.68 -12.39
N THR A 40 2.64 -4.38 -12.76
CA THR A 40 2.94 -3.22 -13.60
C THR A 40 2.29 -3.32 -15.00
N ARG A 41 2.18 -4.53 -15.56
CA ARG A 41 1.49 -4.74 -16.85
C ARG A 41 -0.01 -4.50 -16.73
N ILE A 42 -0.65 -4.91 -15.62
CA ILE A 42 -2.07 -4.60 -15.36
C ILE A 42 -2.26 -3.09 -15.28
N CYS A 43 -1.44 -2.38 -14.50
CA CYS A 43 -1.52 -0.92 -14.39
C CYS A 43 -1.39 -0.26 -15.77
N LYS A 44 -0.35 -0.64 -16.54
CA LYS A 44 -0.14 -0.11 -17.89
C LYS A 44 -1.33 -0.38 -18.81
N ASN A 45 -1.89 -1.58 -18.80
CA ASN A 45 -3.03 -1.92 -19.65
C ASN A 45 -4.28 -1.11 -19.29
N LEU A 46 -4.52 -0.86 -18.00
CA LEU A 46 -5.63 -0.01 -17.54
C LEU A 46 -5.43 1.44 -18.00
N GLU A 47 -4.23 1.98 -17.85
CA GLU A 47 -3.88 3.30 -18.34
C GLU A 47 -4.01 3.41 -19.88
N ASP A 48 -3.59 2.38 -20.62
CA ASP A 48 -3.70 2.36 -22.09
C ASP A 48 -5.16 2.35 -22.58
N VAL A 49 -6.08 1.77 -21.81
CA VAL A 49 -7.51 1.64 -22.17
C VAL A 49 -8.32 2.83 -21.68
N LEU A 50 -8.06 3.30 -20.46
CA LEU A 50 -8.89 4.30 -19.76
C LEU A 50 -8.23 5.69 -19.72
N GLY A 51 -6.94 5.78 -20.00
CA GLY A 51 -6.12 6.95 -19.69
C GLY A 51 -5.47 6.85 -18.31
N VAL A 52 -4.42 7.63 -18.09
CA VAL A 52 -3.62 7.60 -16.85
C VAL A 52 -4.47 8.00 -15.64
N GLU A 53 -5.28 9.03 -15.77
CA GLU A 53 -6.12 9.55 -14.69
C GLU A 53 -7.21 8.55 -14.27
N GLU A 54 -8.07 8.13 -15.21
CA GLU A 54 -9.19 7.21 -14.89
C GLU A 54 -8.69 5.82 -14.49
N GLY A 55 -7.69 5.29 -15.20
CA GLY A 55 -7.08 4.00 -14.86
C GLY A 55 -6.37 4.04 -13.51
N GLY A 56 -5.70 5.14 -13.20
CA GLY A 56 -5.05 5.38 -11.92
C GLY A 56 -6.04 5.46 -10.76
N GLU A 57 -7.15 6.16 -10.92
CA GLU A 57 -8.18 6.27 -9.90
C GLU A 57 -8.90 4.93 -9.65
N LEU A 58 -9.14 4.13 -10.69
CA LEU A 58 -9.69 2.79 -10.54
C LEU A 58 -8.77 1.90 -9.70
N LEU A 59 -7.47 1.93 -9.96
CA LEU A 59 -6.46 1.19 -9.19
C LEU A 59 -6.38 1.68 -7.75
N ARG A 60 -6.34 3.00 -7.54
CA ARG A 60 -6.32 3.62 -6.21
C ARG A 60 -7.54 3.21 -5.39
N ALA A 61 -8.74 3.36 -5.93
CA ALA A 61 -9.99 3.03 -5.23
C ALA A 61 -10.08 1.53 -4.89
N SER A 62 -9.66 0.66 -5.83
CA SER A 62 -9.62 -0.79 -5.61
C SER A 62 -8.65 -1.15 -4.48
N ALA A 63 -7.46 -0.55 -4.49
CA ALA A 63 -6.45 -0.78 -3.46
C ALA A 63 -6.89 -0.27 -2.08
N GLU A 64 -7.54 0.90 -2.02
CA GLU A 64 -8.07 1.46 -0.78
C GLU A 64 -9.08 0.54 -0.13
N GLN A 65 -10.10 0.13 -0.88
CA GLN A 65 -11.19 -0.72 -0.37
C GLN A 65 -10.67 -2.09 0.09
N THR A 66 -9.85 -2.74 -0.73
CA THR A 66 -9.33 -4.08 -0.42
C THR A 66 -8.35 -4.05 0.75
N THR A 67 -7.51 -3.03 0.84
CA THR A 67 -6.54 -2.88 1.94
C THR A 67 -7.24 -2.59 3.26
N HIS A 68 -8.23 -1.71 3.26
CA HIS A 68 -9.01 -1.44 4.46
C HIS A 68 -9.70 -2.71 4.96
N ALA A 69 -10.39 -3.44 4.08
CA ALA A 69 -11.06 -4.69 4.43
C ALA A 69 -10.08 -5.74 4.97
N PHE A 70 -8.94 -5.91 4.32
CA PHE A 70 -7.88 -6.84 4.72
C PHE A 70 -7.29 -6.49 6.09
N LEU A 71 -6.94 -5.23 6.33
CA LEU A 71 -6.38 -4.79 7.62
C LEU A 71 -7.41 -4.90 8.74
N THR A 72 -8.66 -4.52 8.49
CA THR A 72 -9.75 -4.69 9.46
C THR A 72 -9.92 -6.16 9.83
N GLN A 73 -9.95 -7.07 8.85
CA GLN A 73 -10.04 -8.52 9.12
C GLN A 73 -8.85 -9.02 9.97
N PHE A 74 -7.65 -8.56 9.69
CA PHE A 74 -6.47 -8.93 10.50
C PHE A 74 -6.57 -8.41 11.93
N LEU A 75 -7.05 -7.18 12.09
CA LEU A 75 -7.19 -6.55 13.41
C LEU A 75 -8.32 -7.16 14.24
N ASP A 76 -9.40 -7.63 13.64
CA ASP A 76 -10.56 -8.21 14.32
C ASP A 76 -10.27 -9.58 14.98
N ASP A 77 -9.06 -10.17 14.78
CA ASP A 77 -8.70 -11.46 15.36
C ASP A 77 -8.08 -11.30 16.78
N GLY A 78 -8.75 -11.85 17.78
CA GLY A 78 -8.32 -11.85 19.18
C GLY A 78 -8.25 -10.43 19.78
N ASP A 79 -7.18 -10.15 20.50
CA ASP A 79 -6.97 -8.88 21.22
C ASP A 79 -6.32 -7.79 20.34
N ARG A 80 -6.05 -8.07 19.06
CA ARG A 80 -5.31 -7.15 18.17
C ARG A 80 -6.02 -5.82 18.00
N LYS A 81 -7.35 -5.84 17.90
CA LYS A 81 -8.14 -4.61 17.77
C LYS A 81 -7.95 -3.69 18.96
N ALA A 82 -8.11 -4.21 20.17
CA ALA A 82 -7.92 -3.42 21.39
C ALA A 82 -6.48 -2.90 21.52
N GLN A 83 -5.48 -3.72 21.15
CA GLN A 83 -4.08 -3.32 21.12
C GLN A 83 -3.83 -2.20 20.11
N PHE A 84 -4.41 -2.30 18.91
CA PHE A 84 -4.28 -1.28 17.85
C PHE A 84 -4.98 0.02 18.23
N GLU A 85 -6.20 -0.05 18.78
CA GLU A 85 -6.97 1.11 19.23
C GLU A 85 -6.29 1.86 20.38
N ALA A 86 -5.49 1.18 21.21
CA ALA A 86 -4.70 1.80 22.27
C ALA A 86 -3.46 2.57 21.76
N LEU A 87 -3.06 2.39 20.51
CA LEU A 87 -1.92 3.08 19.90
C LEU A 87 -2.31 4.50 19.47
N SER A 88 -1.33 5.41 19.50
CA SER A 88 -1.47 6.72 18.85
C SER A 88 -1.61 6.57 17.32
N PRO A 89 -2.19 7.55 16.60
CA PRO A 89 -2.31 7.50 15.14
C PRO A 89 -0.97 7.24 14.42
N GLN A 90 0.12 7.82 14.93
CA GLN A 90 1.45 7.59 14.39
C GLN A 90 1.92 6.13 14.58
N GLU A 91 1.69 5.52 15.73
CA GLU A 91 2.04 4.12 15.99
C GLU A 91 1.16 3.17 15.21
N ARG A 92 -0.13 3.49 15.01
CA ARG A 92 -1.03 2.75 14.12
C ARG A 92 -0.50 2.72 12.68
N LEU A 93 -0.10 3.87 12.15
CA LEU A 93 0.52 3.95 10.82
C LEU A 93 1.84 3.18 10.76
N GLN A 94 2.70 3.27 11.76
CA GLN A 94 3.95 2.50 11.82
C GLN A 94 3.68 1.00 11.81
N THR A 95 2.64 0.54 12.50
CA THR A 95 2.19 -0.86 12.48
C THR A 95 1.76 -1.28 11.08
N ILE A 96 0.92 -0.47 10.42
CA ILE A 96 0.45 -0.74 9.04
C ILE A 96 1.62 -0.72 8.06
N PHE A 97 2.55 0.22 8.18
CA PHE A 97 3.76 0.26 7.34
C PHE A 97 4.68 -0.94 7.58
N GLY A 98 4.73 -1.46 8.81
CA GLY A 98 5.38 -2.73 9.11
C GLY A 98 4.75 -3.90 8.32
N ILE A 99 3.43 -3.96 8.26
CA ILE A 99 2.67 -4.94 7.46
C ILE A 99 2.96 -4.75 5.96
N PHE A 100 2.90 -3.52 5.46
CA PHE A 100 3.21 -3.20 4.05
C PHE A 100 4.63 -3.60 3.66
N LYS A 101 5.59 -3.45 4.58
CA LYS A 101 6.97 -3.91 4.39
C LYS A 101 7.05 -5.44 4.28
N VAL A 102 6.30 -6.18 5.09
CA VAL A 102 6.21 -7.64 4.99
C VAL A 102 5.59 -8.07 3.65
N LEU A 103 4.60 -7.34 3.16
CA LEU A 103 3.96 -7.55 1.85
C LEU A 103 4.80 -7.04 0.66
N ALA A 104 5.96 -6.45 0.91
CA ALA A 104 6.85 -5.87 -0.08
C ALA A 104 6.24 -4.69 -0.89
N TYR A 105 5.26 -3.97 -0.35
CA TYR A 105 4.69 -2.79 -1.02
C TYR A 105 5.67 -1.62 -1.10
N GLY A 106 6.55 -1.49 -0.12
CA GLY A 106 7.59 -0.47 -0.03
C GLY A 106 8.02 -0.21 1.41
N ALA A 107 9.16 0.43 1.59
CA ALA A 107 9.65 0.92 2.88
C ALA A 107 9.16 2.36 3.07
N LEU A 108 7.93 2.51 3.55
CA LEU A 108 7.30 3.80 3.77
C LEU A 108 7.78 4.45 5.07
N GLU A 109 8.02 5.74 5.02
CA GLU A 109 8.41 6.60 6.14
C GLU A 109 7.41 7.74 6.29
N ILE A 110 7.10 8.10 7.54
CA ILE A 110 6.26 9.26 7.87
C ILE A 110 7.16 10.49 7.93
N VAL A 111 6.92 11.47 7.05
CA VAL A 111 7.63 12.76 7.03
C VAL A 111 6.85 13.81 7.83
N GLU A 112 5.55 13.87 7.65
CA GLU A 112 4.62 14.75 8.36
C GLU A 112 3.33 13.99 8.64
N LEU A 113 2.71 14.22 9.79
CA LEU A 113 1.44 13.56 10.16
C LEU A 113 0.61 14.41 11.10
N ASN A 114 -0.62 14.65 10.71
CA ASN A 114 -1.72 15.08 11.56
C ASN A 114 -3.03 14.53 10.99
N GLU A 115 -4.18 14.83 11.63
CA GLU A 115 -5.48 14.31 11.23
C GLU A 115 -5.93 14.84 9.85
N GLU A 116 -5.48 16.02 9.45
CA GLU A 116 -5.88 16.66 8.18
C GLU A 116 -4.92 16.31 7.03
N LYS A 117 -3.64 16.00 7.37
CA LYS A 117 -2.59 15.82 6.38
C LYS A 117 -1.57 14.74 6.78
N GLY A 118 -1.13 13.95 5.79
CA GLY A 118 0.01 13.05 5.90
C GLY A 118 0.98 13.25 4.73
N VAL A 119 2.29 13.25 5.01
CA VAL A 119 3.33 13.20 3.98
C VAL A 119 4.16 11.94 4.21
N PHE A 120 4.27 11.13 3.16
CA PHE A 120 4.96 9.84 3.20
C PHE A 120 6.01 9.77 2.13
N ARG A 121 7.12 9.09 2.44
CA ARG A 121 8.21 8.88 1.49
C ARG A 121 8.60 7.41 1.45
N SER A 122 8.99 6.93 0.26
CA SER A 122 9.61 5.63 0.10
C SER A 122 10.79 5.71 -0.86
N ALA A 123 11.93 5.16 -0.46
CA ALA A 123 13.08 5.04 -1.34
C ALA A 123 12.78 4.15 -2.56
N SER A 124 11.83 3.22 -2.42
CA SER A 124 11.33 2.39 -3.52
C SER A 124 9.97 1.80 -3.18
N THR A 125 9.12 1.61 -4.19
CA THR A 125 7.91 0.80 -4.11
C THR A 125 8.00 -0.31 -5.16
N TYR A 126 7.30 -1.42 -4.95
CA TYR A 126 7.34 -2.52 -5.92
C TYR A 126 6.84 -2.08 -7.31
N LEU A 127 5.87 -1.16 -7.39
CA LEU A 127 5.38 -0.63 -8.67
C LEU A 127 6.40 0.27 -9.34
N SER A 128 7.01 1.20 -8.61
CA SER A 128 8.00 2.10 -9.21
C SER A 128 9.20 1.34 -9.76
N GLU A 129 9.69 0.32 -9.05
CA GLU A 129 10.79 -0.51 -9.52
C GLU A 129 10.34 -1.43 -10.68
N GLY A 130 9.17 -2.06 -10.56
CA GLY A 130 8.60 -2.87 -11.63
C GLY A 130 8.39 -2.06 -12.90
N TRP A 131 7.97 -0.79 -12.79
CA TRP A 131 7.83 0.10 -13.93
C TRP A 131 9.18 0.40 -14.59
N ARG A 132 10.19 0.80 -13.82
CA ARG A 132 11.55 1.09 -14.32
C ARG A 132 12.20 -0.11 -15.01
N GLU A 133 12.02 -1.32 -14.48
CA GLU A 133 12.52 -2.53 -15.11
C GLU A 133 11.81 -2.86 -16.41
N ASN A 134 10.47 -2.77 -16.39
CA ASN A 134 9.64 -3.10 -17.56
C ASN A 134 9.78 -2.08 -18.67
N GLN A 135 9.96 -0.81 -18.35
CA GLN A 135 10.24 0.25 -19.31
C GLN A 135 11.49 -0.09 -20.13
N LYS A 136 12.57 -0.49 -19.49
CA LYS A 136 13.79 -0.94 -20.16
C LYS A 136 13.58 -2.21 -20.97
N ARG A 137 12.90 -3.19 -20.40
CA ARG A 137 12.71 -4.53 -20.98
C ARG A 137 11.81 -4.52 -22.22
N TRP A 138 10.71 -3.78 -22.15
CA TRP A 138 9.69 -3.72 -23.21
C TRP A 138 9.72 -2.44 -24.01
N ARG A 139 10.73 -1.58 -23.80
CA ARG A 139 10.93 -0.32 -24.50
C ARG A 139 9.69 0.59 -24.43
N TRP A 140 9.08 0.65 -23.24
CA TRP A 140 8.02 1.62 -23.01
C TRP A 140 8.59 3.04 -23.03
N VAL A 141 7.74 4.00 -23.42
CA VAL A 141 8.09 5.42 -23.38
C VAL A 141 8.41 5.84 -21.95
N ASP A 142 9.32 6.80 -21.80
CA ASP A 142 9.61 7.40 -20.51
C ASP A 142 8.34 7.98 -19.90
N ARG A 143 8.16 7.75 -18.60
CA ARG A 143 6.95 8.12 -17.92
C ARG A 143 7.01 9.57 -17.47
N GLU A 144 5.93 10.32 -17.72
CA GLU A 144 5.77 11.72 -17.30
C GLU A 144 4.83 11.83 -16.07
N ASP A 145 4.01 10.82 -15.83
CA ASP A 145 3.03 10.75 -14.73
C ASP A 145 3.46 9.75 -13.64
N PRO A 146 3.02 9.95 -12.38
CA PRO A 146 3.24 9.01 -11.29
C PRO A 146 2.66 7.62 -11.60
N ALA A 147 3.28 6.57 -11.03
CA ALA A 147 2.93 5.18 -11.35
C ALA A 147 2.35 4.39 -10.17
N CYS A 148 2.47 4.90 -8.93
CA CYS A 148 2.16 4.13 -7.74
C CYS A 148 0.68 4.29 -7.31
N HIS A 149 -0.24 4.09 -8.26
CA HIS A 149 -1.66 4.32 -8.02
C HIS A 149 -2.24 3.47 -6.89
N ASP A 150 -1.90 2.19 -6.81
CA ASP A 150 -2.33 1.31 -5.72
C ASP A 150 -1.69 1.66 -4.38
N ILE A 151 -0.43 2.12 -4.36
CA ILE A 151 0.21 2.63 -3.13
C ILE A 151 -0.56 3.83 -2.58
N ARG A 152 -1.08 4.71 -3.44
CA ARG A 152 -1.98 5.80 -3.03
C ARG A 152 -3.20 5.24 -2.30
N GLY A 153 -3.84 4.21 -2.84
CA GLY A 153 -4.99 3.55 -2.21
C GLY A 153 -4.63 2.85 -0.89
N HIS A 154 -3.50 2.14 -0.84
CA HIS A 154 -3.01 1.52 0.40
C HIS A 154 -2.77 2.57 1.50
N LEU A 155 -2.20 3.71 1.17
CA LEU A 155 -1.95 4.80 2.10
C LEU A 155 -3.24 5.52 2.53
N SER A 156 -4.22 5.69 1.63
CA SER A 156 -5.55 6.23 1.98
C SER A 156 -6.23 5.35 3.02
N ALA A 157 -6.25 4.03 2.82
CA ALA A 157 -6.78 3.06 3.78
C ALA A 157 -6.02 3.11 5.13
N ALA A 158 -4.70 3.25 5.08
CA ALA A 158 -3.87 3.33 6.28
C ALA A 158 -4.18 4.59 7.11
N MET A 159 -4.33 5.76 6.44
CA MET A 159 -4.74 7.01 7.09
C MET A 159 -6.13 6.89 7.71
N ALA A 160 -7.10 6.35 6.98
CA ALA A 160 -8.45 6.15 7.47
C ALA A 160 -8.47 5.30 8.76
N LEU A 161 -7.73 4.17 8.77
CA LEU A 161 -7.62 3.31 9.95
C LEU A 161 -6.86 3.97 11.10
N ALA A 162 -5.80 4.73 10.82
CA ALA A 162 -5.00 5.38 11.85
C ALA A 162 -5.79 6.45 12.62
N PHE A 163 -6.68 7.16 11.94
CA PHE A 163 -7.48 8.25 12.49
C PHE A 163 -8.95 7.89 12.74
N ASP A 164 -9.31 6.60 12.70
CA ASP A 164 -10.68 6.11 12.89
C ASP A 164 -11.71 6.81 11.95
N LYS A 165 -11.31 7.02 10.69
CA LYS A 165 -12.15 7.63 9.64
C LYS A 165 -12.73 6.57 8.70
N PRO A 166 -13.84 6.85 8.03
CA PRO A 166 -14.36 6.00 6.97
C PRO A 166 -13.39 5.87 5.78
N VAL A 167 -13.51 4.79 5.02
CA VAL A 167 -12.88 4.66 3.69
C VAL A 167 -13.31 5.83 2.81
N GLY A 168 -12.38 6.41 2.05
CA GLY A 168 -12.64 7.57 1.20
C GLY A 168 -12.54 8.91 1.92
N SER A 169 -12.05 8.96 3.17
CA SER A 169 -11.86 10.23 3.90
C SER A 169 -10.60 11.00 3.49
N TYR A 170 -9.69 10.36 2.77
CA TYR A 170 -8.43 10.99 2.37
C TYR A 170 -8.22 10.88 0.87
N ASP A 171 -7.92 12.01 0.23
CA ASP A 171 -7.34 12.02 -1.11
C ASP A 171 -5.82 11.91 -1.03
N LEU A 172 -5.24 11.13 -1.92
CA LEU A 172 -3.78 10.93 -1.98
C LEU A 172 -3.24 11.22 -3.37
N VAL A 173 -2.23 12.08 -3.38
CA VAL A 173 -1.46 12.43 -4.59
C VAL A 173 -0.03 11.95 -4.44
N GLU A 174 0.51 11.28 -5.45
CA GLU A 174 1.95 11.00 -5.56
C GLU A 174 2.63 12.23 -6.18
N THR A 175 3.41 12.97 -5.38
CA THR A 175 4.08 14.21 -5.80
C THR A 175 5.44 13.98 -6.42
N LYS A 176 6.09 12.83 -6.09
CA LYS A 176 7.33 12.35 -6.69
C LYS A 176 7.24 10.87 -6.95
N CYS A 177 7.76 10.42 -8.08
CA CYS A 177 7.76 9.01 -8.45
C CYS A 177 9.10 8.58 -9.05
N ARG A 178 9.63 7.48 -8.55
CA ARG A 178 10.86 6.88 -9.10
C ARG A 178 10.69 6.39 -10.55
N ALA A 179 9.48 6.02 -10.94
CA ALA A 179 9.19 5.66 -12.33
C ALA A 179 9.38 6.83 -13.30
N MET A 180 9.29 8.07 -12.81
CA MET A 180 9.59 9.32 -13.53
C MET A 180 11.09 9.72 -13.45
N GLY A 181 11.95 8.86 -12.91
CA GLY A 181 13.38 9.15 -12.78
C GLY A 181 13.78 9.91 -11.50
N GLN A 182 12.85 10.15 -10.58
CA GLN A 182 13.15 10.82 -9.31
C GLN A 182 13.82 9.89 -8.29
N ASP A 183 14.40 10.45 -7.23
CA ASP A 183 15.19 9.73 -6.22
C ASP A 183 14.37 8.89 -5.26
N ALA A 184 13.11 9.28 -5.05
CA ALA A 184 12.14 8.60 -4.18
C ALA A 184 10.73 8.76 -4.70
N CYS A 185 9.80 7.97 -4.16
CA CYS A 185 8.36 8.24 -4.23
C CYS A 185 7.94 9.07 -3.01
N GLU A 186 7.10 10.08 -3.22
CA GLU A 186 6.55 10.92 -2.17
C GLU A 186 5.05 11.06 -2.37
N PHE A 187 4.30 10.91 -1.28
CA PHE A 187 2.85 10.91 -1.28
C PHE A 187 2.33 11.94 -0.28
N VAL A 188 1.32 12.69 -0.67
CA VAL A 188 0.62 13.65 0.19
C VAL A 188 -0.83 13.20 0.32
N ALA A 189 -1.26 12.98 1.55
CA ALA A 189 -2.64 12.72 1.93
C ALA A 189 -3.27 13.98 2.47
N GLU A 190 -4.48 14.30 2.04
CA GLU A 190 -5.28 15.39 2.59
C GLU A 190 -6.71 14.89 2.85
N VAL A 191 -7.34 15.38 3.93
CA VAL A 191 -8.73 15.03 4.25
C VAL A 191 -9.67 15.67 3.22
N ILE A 192 -10.73 14.93 2.79
CA ILE A 192 -11.75 15.40 1.85
C ILE A 192 -12.92 16.01 2.62
#